data_4c4f1c4a69d7d4b490574621df1008cf
#
_entry.id   4c4f1c4a69d7d4b490574621df1008cf
#
_cell.length_a   1.000
_cell.length_b   1.000
_cell.length_c   1.000
_cell.angle_alpha   90.00
_cell.angle_beta   90.00
_cell.angle_gamma   90.00
#
_symmetry.space_group_name_H-M   'P 1'
#
loop_
_entity.id
_entity.type
_entity.pdbx_description
1 polymer ?
#
loop_
_entity_poly.entity_id
_entity_poly.type
_entity_poly.pdbx_seq_one_letter_code
_entity_poly.pdbx_strand_id
1 'polypeptide(L)'
;MQKWAVEQLKCQRKKEIGTSTVTLNKHLKTNKMKKIFIYSLLSFLWIGNLVAQQTPAVQQTQAYSIEGATAHLGTGEVIENSLLIFNNGKIIFVGKATAKIARQGTRIDATGKHVYPGLIAANASLGLVEIDAVRATDDEDEVGSMLPHIRSLIAYNAESKVVESMRPNGVLMGQITPRGGTISGTSSVVQFDAWNWEDAAIKKDDAIHINWPGSLTRGRWWMGEDPALKLDPKYGENVQKIVTYFADAKRYLSSNQKVENIPFSATKGLFNGSQKLFIHANGEKEITDAVTKMKVIGINNLVLVHGKGAENVANLLLKNNIPVVIERSHRIPEGEDDDFDLSYRKAKILMDKGITIGIGMEGQMERMNTRNLPFYAGTYAAYGVGKEDALKMITSNNAKILGIDSFVGSLEVGKDATLFISEGDALEMKGNILTDAFVQGRKISLETHQTKLWKRYTNKYKTN
;
A
#
# COMPACT_ATOMS: atom_id res chain seq x y z
N MET A 1 -2.24 -82.89 59.23
CA MET A 1 -2.40 -82.90 57.76
C MET A 1 -3.41 -81.83 57.22
N GLN A 2 -4.44 -81.44 57.95
CA GLN A 2 -5.41 -80.46 57.44
C GLN A 2 -4.92 -79.00 57.32
N LYS A 3 -3.97 -78.52 58.11
CA LYS A 3 -3.46 -77.17 58.05
C LYS A 3 -2.61 -76.90 56.78
N TRP A 4 -1.87 -77.92 56.29
CA TRP A 4 -1.00 -77.80 55.14
C TRP A 4 -1.80 -77.69 53.80
N ALA A 5 -2.90 -78.42 53.74
CA ALA A 5 -3.75 -78.39 52.55
C ALA A 5 -4.45 -77.02 52.37
N VAL A 6 -4.83 -76.38 53.48
CA VAL A 6 -5.50 -75.05 53.45
C VAL A 6 -4.51 -73.94 53.06
N GLU A 7 -3.23 -74.02 53.42
CA GLU A 7 -2.21 -73.06 53.01
C GLU A 7 -1.82 -73.19 51.52
N GLN A 8 -1.79 -74.44 51.01
CA GLN A 8 -1.52 -74.69 49.60
C GLN A 8 -2.69 -74.13 48.72
N LEU A 9 -3.93 -74.32 49.13
CA LEU A 9 -5.08 -73.74 48.43
C LEU A 9 -5.13 -72.22 48.49
N LYS A 10 -4.68 -71.62 49.58
CA LYS A 10 -4.55 -70.15 49.67
C LYS A 10 -3.45 -69.62 48.81
N CYS A 11 -2.35 -70.35 48.64
CA CYS A 11 -1.25 -69.96 47.79
C CYS A 11 -1.55 -70.09 46.30
N GLN A 12 -2.28 -71.16 45.88
CA GLN A 12 -2.78 -71.31 44.51
C GLN A 12 -3.82 -70.22 44.17
N ARG A 13 -4.77 -69.94 45.07
CA ARG A 13 -5.76 -68.88 44.84
C ARG A 13 -5.15 -67.51 44.74
N LYS A 14 -4.07 -67.19 45.50
CA LYS A 14 -3.34 -65.92 45.37
C LYS A 14 -2.55 -65.86 44.04
N LYS A 15 -2.03 -66.96 43.50
CA LYS A 15 -1.35 -66.96 42.22
C LYS A 15 -2.31 -66.75 41.03
N GLU A 16 -3.49 -67.39 41.08
CA GLU A 16 -4.51 -67.23 40.02
C GLU A 16 -5.12 -65.80 40.02
N ILE A 17 -5.40 -65.20 41.18
CA ILE A 17 -5.87 -63.81 41.28
C ILE A 17 -4.77 -62.83 40.86
N GLY A 18 -3.51 -63.10 41.18
CA GLY A 18 -2.35 -62.28 40.77
C GLY A 18 -2.12 -62.28 39.25
N THR A 19 -2.26 -63.46 38.59
CA THR A 19 -2.11 -63.56 37.13
C THR A 19 -3.30 -62.96 36.35
N SER A 20 -4.51 -63.11 36.89
CA SER A 20 -5.70 -62.50 36.29
C SER A 20 -5.68 -60.97 36.34
N THR A 21 -5.27 -60.37 37.51
CA THR A 21 -5.18 -58.94 37.66
C THR A 21 -4.03 -58.30 36.83
N VAL A 22 -2.91 -59.02 36.66
CA VAL A 22 -1.80 -58.55 35.82
C VAL A 22 -2.16 -58.56 34.31
N THR A 23 -2.91 -59.57 33.83
CA THR A 23 -3.39 -59.67 32.47
C THR A 23 -4.48 -58.62 32.19
N LEU A 24 -5.41 -58.38 33.12
CA LEU A 24 -6.45 -57.35 32.99
C LEU A 24 -5.86 -55.95 32.95
N ASN A 25 -4.85 -55.67 33.82
CA ASN A 25 -4.16 -54.37 33.82
C ASN A 25 -3.30 -54.16 32.55
N LYS A 26 -2.75 -55.21 31.96
CA LYS A 26 -2.03 -55.12 30.70
C LYS A 26 -2.98 -54.83 29.52
N HIS A 27 -4.17 -55.46 29.47
CA HIS A 27 -5.20 -55.16 28.47
C HIS A 27 -5.80 -53.79 28.62
N LEU A 28 -6.01 -53.29 29.85
CA LEU A 28 -6.48 -51.94 30.10
C LEU A 28 -5.46 -50.87 29.73
N LYS A 29 -4.15 -51.10 29.99
CA LYS A 29 -3.06 -50.21 29.53
C LYS A 29 -2.93 -50.16 28.03
N THR A 30 -2.98 -51.31 27.33
CA THR A 30 -2.90 -51.38 25.86
C THR A 30 -4.11 -50.73 25.18
N ASN A 31 -5.32 -50.85 25.74
CA ASN A 31 -6.50 -50.16 25.20
C ASN A 31 -6.48 -48.67 25.47
N LYS A 32 -5.95 -48.22 26.62
CA LYS A 32 -5.71 -46.78 26.86
C LYS A 32 -4.66 -46.19 25.92
N MET A 33 -3.55 -46.90 25.69
CA MET A 33 -2.55 -46.44 24.75
C MET A 33 -3.06 -46.44 23.30
N LYS A 34 -3.83 -47.43 22.86
CA LYS A 34 -4.47 -47.42 21.53
C LYS A 34 -5.44 -46.28 21.38
N LYS A 35 -6.25 -45.94 22.40
CA LYS A 35 -7.14 -44.78 22.39
C LYS A 35 -6.37 -43.47 22.34
N ILE A 36 -5.28 -43.33 23.11
CA ILE A 36 -4.39 -42.14 23.07
C ILE A 36 -3.77 -41.97 21.68
N PHE A 37 -3.33 -43.07 21.07
CA PHE A 37 -2.75 -43.05 19.72
C PHE A 37 -3.79 -42.68 18.65
N ILE A 38 -5.02 -43.18 18.78
CA ILE A 38 -6.13 -42.84 17.88
C ILE A 38 -6.55 -41.36 18.07
N TYR A 39 -6.61 -40.84 19.30
CA TYR A 39 -6.89 -39.43 19.56
C TYR A 39 -5.76 -38.51 19.11
N SER A 40 -4.51 -38.93 19.26
CA SER A 40 -3.34 -38.24 18.73
C SER A 40 -3.33 -38.22 17.20
N LEU A 41 -3.71 -39.33 16.53
CA LEU A 41 -3.84 -39.40 15.07
C LEU A 41 -5.02 -38.57 14.57
N LEU A 42 -6.14 -38.56 15.27
CA LEU A 42 -7.30 -37.72 14.96
C LEU A 42 -7.01 -36.23 15.20
N SER A 43 -6.26 -35.87 16.23
CA SER A 43 -5.83 -34.47 16.44
C SER A 43 -4.86 -34.01 15.34
N PHE A 44 -3.98 -34.88 14.82
CA PHE A 44 -3.12 -34.58 13.69
C PHE A 44 -3.90 -34.40 12.37
N LEU A 45 -5.01 -35.12 12.18
CA LEU A 45 -5.91 -34.95 11.03
C LEU A 45 -6.72 -33.65 11.09
N TRP A 46 -6.92 -33.07 12.30
CA TRP A 46 -7.61 -31.78 12.47
C TRP A 46 -6.69 -30.55 12.22
N ILE A 47 -5.37 -30.74 12.24
CA ILE A 47 -4.39 -29.66 11.94
C ILE A 47 -4.34 -29.39 10.41
N GLY A 48 -4.91 -30.26 9.58
CA GLY A 48 -4.88 -30.13 8.11
C GLY A 48 -5.80 -29.08 7.49
N ASN A 49 -6.57 -28.31 8.28
CA ASN A 49 -7.41 -27.19 7.79
C ASN A 49 -7.02 -25.84 8.39
N LEU A 50 -5.74 -25.61 8.62
CA LEU A 50 -5.23 -24.26 8.69
C LEU A 50 -5.46 -23.67 7.30
N VAL A 51 -6.51 -22.85 7.17
CA VAL A 51 -6.79 -22.07 5.97
C VAL A 51 -5.50 -21.35 5.62
N ALA A 52 -4.91 -21.72 4.52
CA ALA A 52 -3.64 -21.18 4.08
C ALA A 52 -3.74 -19.65 4.08
N GLN A 53 -2.79 -19.01 4.72
CA GLN A 53 -2.47 -17.61 4.53
C GLN A 53 -2.45 -17.33 3.03
N GLN A 54 -2.75 -16.09 2.63
CA GLN A 54 -2.71 -15.72 1.23
C GLN A 54 -1.27 -15.93 0.72
N THR A 55 -1.09 -16.92 -0.14
CA THR A 55 0.20 -17.20 -0.76
C THR A 55 0.37 -16.29 -1.97
N PRO A 56 1.47 -15.53 -2.07
CA PRO A 56 1.80 -14.77 -3.27
C PRO A 56 1.87 -15.66 -4.51
N ALA A 57 1.60 -15.08 -5.66
CA ALA A 57 1.64 -15.80 -6.93
C ALA A 57 3.02 -16.38 -7.20
N VAL A 58 3.06 -17.58 -7.77
CA VAL A 58 4.29 -18.25 -8.17
C VAL A 58 5.03 -17.44 -9.22
N GLN A 59 6.35 -17.56 -9.24
CA GLN A 59 7.19 -16.90 -10.24
C GLN A 59 6.76 -17.28 -11.65
N GLN A 60 6.90 -16.33 -12.57
CA GLN A 60 6.58 -16.53 -13.98
C GLN A 60 7.49 -17.63 -14.57
N THR A 61 6.88 -18.69 -15.13
CA THR A 61 7.60 -19.83 -15.73
C THR A 61 7.56 -19.82 -17.25
N GLN A 62 6.67 -19.02 -17.85
CA GLN A 62 6.51 -18.89 -19.30
C GLN A 62 6.09 -17.49 -19.68
N ALA A 63 6.36 -17.11 -20.91
CA ALA A 63 5.90 -15.82 -21.45
C ALA A 63 4.37 -15.74 -21.52
N TYR A 64 3.85 -14.52 -21.55
CA TYR A 64 2.46 -14.23 -21.86
C TYR A 64 2.37 -13.30 -23.06
N SER A 65 1.38 -13.53 -23.91
CA SER A 65 1.00 -12.65 -25.03
C SER A 65 -0.46 -12.27 -24.85
N ILE A 66 -0.73 -10.99 -24.55
CA ILE A 66 -2.07 -10.42 -24.45
C ILE A 66 -2.37 -9.73 -25.79
N GLU A 67 -3.44 -10.11 -26.46
CA GLU A 67 -3.76 -9.57 -27.78
C GLU A 67 -5.22 -9.16 -27.92
N GLY A 68 -5.47 -8.18 -28.80
CA GLY A 68 -6.81 -7.69 -29.13
C GLY A 68 -7.35 -6.58 -28.23
N ALA A 69 -6.69 -6.29 -27.12
CA ALA A 69 -7.13 -5.27 -26.17
C ALA A 69 -6.88 -3.83 -26.67
N THR A 70 -7.61 -2.88 -26.10
CA THR A 70 -7.21 -1.48 -26.07
C THR A 70 -6.18 -1.29 -24.96
N ALA A 71 -4.92 -1.02 -25.30
CA ALA A 71 -3.85 -0.81 -24.32
C ALA A 71 -3.69 0.68 -24.01
N HIS A 72 -3.92 1.04 -22.73
CA HIS A 72 -3.65 2.36 -22.18
C HIS A 72 -2.25 2.36 -21.61
N LEU A 73 -1.32 3.06 -22.25
CA LEU A 73 0.10 2.93 -21.92
C LEU A 73 0.50 3.61 -20.60
N GLY A 74 -0.35 4.48 -20.05
CA GLY A 74 -0.02 5.29 -18.88
C GLY A 74 0.91 6.47 -19.20
N THR A 75 1.30 6.64 -20.45
CA THR A 75 2.08 7.79 -20.98
C THR A 75 1.19 8.88 -21.59
N GLY A 76 -0.09 8.61 -21.75
CA GLY A 76 -1.07 9.41 -22.49
C GLY A 76 -1.40 8.80 -23.86
N GLU A 77 -0.68 7.78 -24.29
CA GLU A 77 -0.90 7.07 -25.55
C GLU A 77 -1.80 5.85 -25.35
N VAL A 78 -2.65 5.57 -26.36
CA VAL A 78 -3.56 4.42 -26.40
C VAL A 78 -3.31 3.65 -27.70
N ILE A 79 -3.25 2.32 -27.61
CA ILE A 79 -3.11 1.43 -28.76
C ILE A 79 -4.34 0.53 -28.84
N GLU A 80 -5.20 0.77 -29.83
CA GLU A 80 -6.31 -0.13 -30.14
C GLU A 80 -5.82 -1.41 -30.80
N ASN A 81 -6.49 -2.52 -30.52
CA ASN A 81 -6.12 -3.85 -31.03
C ASN A 81 -4.62 -4.11 -30.80
N SER A 82 -4.23 -4.08 -29.54
CA SER A 82 -2.83 -4.17 -29.13
C SER A 82 -2.33 -5.62 -29.04
N LEU A 83 -1.00 -5.74 -29.07
CA LEU A 83 -0.25 -6.91 -28.64
C LEU A 83 0.74 -6.47 -27.56
N LEU A 84 0.67 -7.10 -26.40
CA LEU A 84 1.60 -6.92 -25.32
C LEU A 84 2.20 -8.28 -24.96
N ILE A 85 3.54 -8.37 -24.96
CA ILE A 85 4.26 -9.60 -24.62
C ILE A 85 5.19 -9.31 -23.45
N PHE A 86 5.19 -10.20 -22.45
CA PHE A 86 6.11 -10.11 -21.33
C PHE A 86 6.65 -11.49 -20.92
N ASN A 87 7.89 -11.50 -20.46
CA ASN A 87 8.60 -12.68 -20.01
C ASN A 87 9.60 -12.31 -18.91
N ASN A 88 9.87 -13.24 -18.00
CA ASN A 88 10.78 -13.01 -16.87
C ASN A 88 10.49 -11.71 -16.11
N GLY A 89 9.20 -11.41 -15.89
CA GLY A 89 8.77 -10.24 -15.17
C GLY A 89 8.81 -8.92 -15.95
N LYS A 90 9.30 -8.91 -17.21
CA LYS A 90 9.51 -7.69 -17.99
C LYS A 90 8.68 -7.67 -19.27
N ILE A 91 8.20 -6.48 -19.63
CA ILE A 91 7.56 -6.23 -20.93
C ILE A 91 8.66 -6.28 -22.00
N ILE A 92 8.49 -7.16 -23.00
CA ILE A 92 9.42 -7.32 -24.12
C ILE A 92 8.88 -6.77 -25.42
N PHE A 93 7.57 -6.57 -25.51
CA PHE A 93 6.92 -5.92 -26.64
C PHE A 93 5.59 -5.28 -26.23
N VAL A 94 5.31 -4.11 -26.77
CA VAL A 94 3.99 -3.47 -26.76
C VAL A 94 3.80 -2.73 -28.08
N GLY A 95 2.64 -2.94 -28.74
CA GLY A 95 2.33 -2.34 -30.03
C GLY A 95 1.04 -2.88 -30.62
N LYS A 96 0.77 -2.64 -31.90
CA LYS A 96 -0.43 -3.15 -32.59
C LYS A 96 -0.34 -4.67 -32.80
N ALA A 97 -1.46 -5.36 -32.69
CA ALA A 97 -1.54 -6.81 -32.93
C ALA A 97 -1.20 -7.24 -34.39
N THR A 98 -1.26 -6.28 -35.32
CA THR A 98 -0.83 -6.48 -36.72
C THR A 98 0.68 -6.58 -36.89
N ALA A 99 1.47 -6.29 -35.85
CA ALA A 99 2.92 -6.44 -35.89
C ALA A 99 3.32 -7.90 -36.17
N LYS A 100 4.30 -8.08 -37.07
CA LYS A 100 4.86 -9.40 -37.44
C LYS A 100 5.82 -9.93 -36.37
N ILE A 101 5.34 -10.05 -35.15
CA ILE A 101 6.08 -10.54 -34.01
C ILE A 101 5.47 -11.86 -33.54
N ALA A 102 6.31 -12.87 -33.33
CA ALA A 102 5.87 -14.16 -32.84
C ALA A 102 5.28 -14.04 -31.41
N ARG A 103 4.08 -14.54 -31.20
CA ARG A 103 3.45 -14.63 -29.88
C ARG A 103 4.21 -15.69 -29.08
N GLN A 104 4.44 -15.38 -27.82
CA GLN A 104 5.23 -16.22 -26.93
C GLN A 104 4.38 -16.74 -25.77
N GLY A 105 4.60 -17.97 -25.37
CA GLY A 105 4.00 -18.57 -24.18
C GLY A 105 2.47 -18.66 -24.20
N THR A 106 1.86 -18.38 -23.06
CA THR A 106 0.39 -18.41 -22.93
C THR A 106 -0.23 -17.19 -23.60
N ARG A 107 -1.16 -17.46 -24.53
CA ARG A 107 -1.95 -16.41 -25.19
C ARG A 107 -3.20 -16.09 -24.38
N ILE A 108 -3.46 -14.80 -24.20
CA ILE A 108 -4.68 -14.27 -23.58
C ILE A 108 -5.38 -13.43 -24.63
N ASP A 109 -6.55 -13.90 -25.07
CA ASP A 109 -7.45 -13.10 -25.92
C ASP A 109 -8.15 -12.06 -25.04
N ALA A 110 -7.84 -10.81 -25.29
CA ALA A 110 -8.41 -9.66 -24.59
C ALA A 110 -9.20 -8.76 -25.56
N THR A 111 -9.73 -9.34 -26.65
CA THR A 111 -10.54 -8.63 -27.63
C THR A 111 -11.75 -7.98 -26.94
N GLY A 112 -11.92 -6.67 -27.17
CA GLY A 112 -12.99 -5.87 -26.56
C GLY A 112 -12.74 -5.48 -25.10
N LYS A 113 -11.59 -5.86 -24.53
CA LYS A 113 -11.16 -5.48 -23.17
C LYS A 113 -10.09 -4.39 -23.20
N HIS A 114 -9.73 -3.93 -22.03
CA HIS A 114 -8.73 -2.89 -21.82
C HIS A 114 -7.55 -3.42 -21.00
N VAL A 115 -6.34 -2.98 -21.30
CA VAL A 115 -5.12 -3.28 -20.54
C VAL A 115 -4.52 -1.98 -20.00
N TYR A 116 -4.20 -1.98 -18.72
CA TYR A 116 -3.66 -0.83 -17.99
C TYR A 116 -2.39 -1.21 -17.25
N PRO A 117 -1.45 -0.27 -17.01
CA PRO A 117 -0.40 -0.44 -16.02
C PRO A 117 -1.02 -0.53 -14.62
N GLY A 118 -0.39 -1.27 -13.72
CA GLY A 118 -0.80 -1.32 -12.31
C GLY A 118 -0.86 0.07 -11.68
N LEU A 119 -1.96 0.37 -11.00
CA LEU A 119 -2.18 1.66 -10.33
C LEU A 119 -1.34 1.77 -9.07
N ILE A 120 -0.88 2.99 -8.78
CA ILE A 120 0.05 3.30 -7.69
C ILE A 120 -0.63 4.25 -6.70
N ALA A 121 -0.89 3.78 -5.48
CA ALA A 121 -1.39 4.62 -4.39
C ALA A 121 -0.22 5.38 -3.74
N ALA A 122 -0.10 6.68 -3.99
CA ALA A 122 0.88 7.53 -3.32
C ALA A 122 0.36 7.97 -1.94
N ASN A 123 1.27 8.21 -1.00
CA ASN A 123 0.97 8.74 0.33
C ASN A 123 -0.11 7.94 1.08
N ALA A 124 -0.03 6.60 1.08
CA ALA A 124 -0.99 5.71 1.74
C ALA A 124 -0.37 5.05 2.98
N SER A 125 -1.20 4.68 3.97
CA SER A 125 -0.78 3.91 5.15
C SER A 125 -1.22 2.44 5.09
N LEU A 126 -1.39 1.90 3.88
CA LEU A 126 -1.80 0.52 3.64
C LEU A 126 -0.83 -0.49 4.28
N GLY A 127 -1.37 -1.47 4.99
CA GLY A 127 -0.57 -2.49 5.66
C GLY A 127 0.13 -2.03 6.95
N LEU A 128 -0.07 -0.77 7.37
CA LEU A 128 0.36 -0.27 8.68
C LEU A 128 -0.76 -0.35 9.73
N VAL A 129 -2.01 -0.42 9.30
CA VAL A 129 -3.16 -0.50 10.19
C VAL A 129 -4.17 -1.52 9.67
N GLU A 130 -4.61 -2.42 10.56
CA GLU A 130 -5.64 -3.40 10.24
C GLU A 130 -7.02 -2.97 10.78
N ILE A 131 -7.07 -2.52 12.04
CA ILE A 131 -8.29 -2.09 12.71
C ILE A 131 -8.02 -0.77 13.43
N ASP A 132 -8.54 0.34 12.93
CA ASP A 132 -8.30 1.69 13.45
C ASP A 132 -8.56 1.85 14.95
N ALA A 133 -9.54 1.14 15.50
CA ALA A 133 -9.91 1.21 16.92
C ALA A 133 -9.03 0.33 17.83
N VAL A 134 -8.09 -0.42 17.28
CA VAL A 134 -7.25 -1.37 18.05
C VAL A 134 -5.79 -0.95 17.95
N ARG A 135 -5.30 -0.24 18.96
CA ARG A 135 -3.92 0.31 18.98
C ARG A 135 -2.84 -0.76 18.70
N ALA A 136 -3.05 -2.00 19.10
CA ALA A 136 -2.10 -3.09 18.84
C ALA A 136 -1.98 -3.50 17.36
N THR A 137 -2.82 -2.96 16.48
CA THR A 137 -2.80 -3.20 15.02
C THR A 137 -2.61 -1.91 14.23
N ASP A 138 -2.17 -0.85 14.90
CA ASP A 138 -1.97 0.48 14.35
C ASP A 138 -0.50 0.89 14.52
N ASP A 139 0.26 0.75 13.45
CA ASP A 139 1.70 1.00 13.37
C ASP A 139 2.01 2.16 12.40
N GLU A 140 1.03 3.04 12.13
CA GLU A 140 1.25 4.16 11.22
C GLU A 140 2.01 5.32 11.85
N ASP A 141 1.99 5.45 13.18
CA ASP A 141 2.69 6.50 13.92
C ASP A 141 3.55 5.95 15.07
N GLU A 142 4.58 6.70 15.45
CA GLU A 142 5.49 6.39 16.54
C GLU A 142 5.55 7.53 17.57
N VAL A 143 5.93 7.21 18.80
CA VAL A 143 6.04 8.20 19.87
C VAL A 143 7.20 9.16 19.61
N GLY A 144 6.89 10.44 19.47
CA GLY A 144 7.87 11.50 19.22
C GLY A 144 7.41 12.50 18.17
N SER A 145 8.26 13.48 17.90
CA SER A 145 7.92 14.55 16.94
C SER A 145 8.90 14.66 15.78
N MET A 146 10.18 14.32 15.98
CA MET A 146 11.23 14.47 14.97
C MET A 146 11.82 13.08 14.67
N LEU A 147 11.17 12.30 13.81
CA LEU A 147 11.38 10.86 13.65
C LEU A 147 11.87 10.44 12.25
N PRO A 148 12.80 11.13 11.59
CA PRO A 148 13.19 10.79 10.21
C PRO A 148 13.77 9.38 10.07
N HIS A 149 14.25 8.78 11.16
CA HIS A 149 14.85 7.44 11.21
C HIS A 149 13.83 6.30 11.35
N ILE A 150 12.57 6.63 11.65
CA ILE A 150 11.51 5.62 11.71
C ILE A 150 11.10 5.25 10.28
N ARG A 151 11.10 3.95 9.99
CA ARG A 151 10.88 3.38 8.67
C ARG A 151 9.59 2.60 8.65
N SER A 152 8.57 3.10 7.97
CA SER A 152 7.27 2.45 7.84
C SER A 152 7.35 1.04 7.24
N LEU A 153 8.32 0.80 6.37
CA LEU A 153 8.49 -0.49 5.69
C LEU A 153 8.62 -1.66 6.67
N ILE A 154 9.26 -1.45 7.82
CA ILE A 154 9.50 -2.52 8.82
C ILE A 154 8.19 -2.99 9.46
N ALA A 155 7.22 -2.08 9.58
CA ALA A 155 5.89 -2.37 10.13
C ALA A 155 4.89 -2.87 9.05
N TYR A 156 5.28 -2.86 7.77
CA TYR A 156 4.39 -3.24 6.68
C TYR A 156 3.95 -4.70 6.76
N ASN A 157 2.65 -4.91 6.88
CA ASN A 157 2.03 -6.22 6.86
C ASN A 157 1.62 -6.61 5.42
N ALA A 158 2.40 -7.48 4.77
CA ALA A 158 2.12 -7.97 3.42
C ALA A 158 0.84 -8.85 3.36
N GLU A 159 0.41 -9.42 4.49
CA GLU A 159 -0.79 -10.27 4.61
C GLU A 159 -2.06 -9.49 4.97
N SER A 160 -2.00 -8.17 5.01
CA SER A 160 -3.12 -7.30 5.34
C SER A 160 -4.34 -7.59 4.47
N LYS A 161 -5.50 -7.79 5.11
CA LYS A 161 -6.79 -7.95 4.42
C LYS A 161 -7.23 -6.66 3.72
N VAL A 162 -6.75 -5.53 4.19
CA VAL A 162 -6.99 -4.23 3.56
C VAL A 162 -6.19 -4.15 2.25
N VAL A 163 -4.90 -4.50 2.28
CA VAL A 163 -4.04 -4.54 1.08
C VAL A 163 -4.59 -5.51 0.03
N GLU A 164 -5.04 -6.70 0.45
CA GLU A 164 -5.68 -7.69 -0.43
C GLU A 164 -6.86 -7.08 -1.20
N SER A 165 -7.64 -6.19 -0.57
CA SER A 165 -8.84 -5.60 -1.15
C SER A 165 -8.57 -4.53 -2.23
N MET A 166 -7.31 -4.13 -2.44
CA MET A 166 -6.90 -3.16 -3.46
C MET A 166 -6.84 -3.76 -4.86
N ARG A 167 -6.41 -5.03 -4.96
CA ARG A 167 -6.11 -5.73 -6.21
C ARG A 167 -7.27 -5.80 -7.19
N PRO A 168 -8.53 -6.08 -6.78
CA PRO A 168 -9.67 -6.15 -7.70
C PRO A 168 -9.97 -4.86 -8.44
N ASN A 169 -9.45 -3.72 -7.96
CA ASN A 169 -9.61 -2.41 -8.60
C ASN A 169 -8.33 -1.95 -9.34
N GLY A 170 -7.34 -2.84 -9.51
CA GLY A 170 -6.12 -2.54 -10.24
C GLY A 170 -5.06 -1.76 -9.45
N VAL A 171 -5.27 -1.50 -8.16
CA VAL A 171 -4.26 -0.88 -7.29
C VAL A 171 -3.30 -1.98 -6.84
N LEU A 172 -2.13 -2.01 -7.47
CA LEU A 172 -1.17 -3.11 -7.33
C LEU A 172 0.10 -2.70 -6.58
N MET A 173 0.29 -1.40 -6.35
CA MET A 173 1.47 -0.82 -5.70
C MET A 173 1.07 0.38 -4.85
N GLY A 174 1.90 0.71 -3.86
CA GLY A 174 1.70 1.92 -3.06
C GLY A 174 2.94 2.38 -2.34
N GLN A 175 2.98 3.68 -2.01
CA GLN A 175 3.93 4.24 -1.06
C GLN A 175 3.34 4.07 0.34
N ILE A 176 4.07 3.39 1.19
CA ILE A 176 3.69 3.15 2.58
C ILE A 176 4.28 4.26 3.42
N THR A 177 3.41 5.16 3.87
CA THR A 177 3.78 6.44 4.47
C THR A 177 3.49 6.43 5.97
N PRO A 178 4.48 6.75 6.81
CA PRO A 178 4.27 6.92 8.24
C PRO A 178 3.49 8.22 8.51
N ARG A 179 2.77 8.25 9.62
CA ARG A 179 1.94 9.37 10.07
C ARG A 179 2.50 9.97 11.37
N GLY A 180 1.81 10.98 11.89
CA GLY A 180 2.13 11.59 13.18
C GLY A 180 3.36 12.48 13.18
N GLY A 181 3.61 13.13 14.32
CA GLY A 181 4.77 13.99 14.56
C GLY A 181 4.93 15.18 13.61
N THR A 182 6.01 15.92 13.75
CA THR A 182 6.44 16.98 12.81
C THR A 182 7.24 16.38 11.65
N ILE A 183 8.15 15.46 11.94
CA ILE A 183 8.80 14.58 10.97
C ILE A 183 8.27 13.19 11.27
N SER A 184 7.39 12.68 10.41
CA SER A 184 6.68 11.42 10.65
C SER A 184 7.59 10.20 10.52
N GLY A 185 8.55 10.26 9.60
CA GLY A 185 9.45 9.14 9.31
C GLY A 185 9.74 9.00 7.82
N THR A 186 10.26 7.83 7.49
CA THR A 186 10.68 7.45 6.13
C THR A 186 9.72 6.46 5.52
N SER A 187 9.20 6.77 4.33
CA SER A 187 8.34 5.91 3.52
C SER A 187 9.14 4.95 2.63
N SER A 188 8.43 4.00 2.04
CA SER A 188 8.95 3.08 1.02
C SER A 188 7.84 2.73 0.04
N VAL A 189 8.22 2.32 -1.18
CA VAL A 189 7.25 1.88 -2.19
C VAL A 189 7.25 0.36 -2.26
N VAL A 190 6.05 -0.23 -2.21
CA VAL A 190 5.83 -1.68 -2.18
C VAL A 190 4.85 -2.14 -3.26
N GLN A 191 4.96 -3.40 -3.65
CA GLN A 191 3.96 -4.12 -4.44
C GLN A 191 3.04 -4.96 -3.52
N PHE A 192 1.83 -5.25 -3.98
CA PHE A 192 0.77 -5.84 -3.15
C PHE A 192 0.56 -7.34 -3.36
N ASP A 193 1.61 -8.08 -3.71
CA ASP A 193 1.58 -9.54 -3.82
C ASP A 193 2.92 -10.14 -3.36
N ALA A 194 3.21 -10.06 -2.06
CA ALA A 194 4.50 -10.37 -1.46
C ALA A 194 4.38 -11.28 -0.25
N TRP A 195 5.46 -11.99 0.09
CA TRP A 195 5.56 -12.82 1.28
C TRP A 195 5.75 -12.01 2.56
N ASN A 196 6.52 -10.96 2.48
CA ASN A 196 6.90 -10.09 3.60
C ASN A 196 7.29 -8.71 3.08
N TRP A 197 7.71 -7.82 3.97
CA TRP A 197 8.09 -6.45 3.62
C TRP A 197 9.36 -6.39 2.74
N GLU A 198 10.32 -7.34 2.88
CA GLU A 198 11.52 -7.37 2.04
C GLU A 198 11.16 -7.70 0.59
N ASP A 199 10.29 -8.69 0.40
CA ASP A 199 9.81 -9.13 -0.91
C ASP A 199 8.86 -8.11 -1.56
N ALA A 200 8.13 -7.36 -0.74
CA ALA A 200 7.24 -6.31 -1.20
C ALA A 200 7.97 -5.08 -1.75
N ALA A 201 9.17 -4.77 -1.25
CA ALA A 201 9.84 -3.50 -1.50
C ALA A 201 10.29 -3.33 -2.95
N ILE A 202 9.68 -2.37 -3.68
CA ILE A 202 10.14 -1.88 -4.99
C ILE A 202 11.25 -0.85 -4.78
N LYS A 203 11.06 0.09 -3.84
CA LYS A 203 12.04 1.10 -3.48
C LYS A 203 12.00 1.34 -1.97
N LYS A 204 13.11 1.04 -1.32
CA LYS A 204 13.28 1.26 0.12
C LYS A 204 13.62 2.71 0.39
N ASP A 205 13.06 3.28 1.46
CA ASP A 205 13.42 4.58 2.01
C ASP A 205 13.39 5.71 0.97
N ASP A 206 12.29 5.80 0.21
CA ASP A 206 12.15 6.70 -0.94
C ASP A 206 12.03 8.17 -0.53
N ALA A 207 11.40 8.47 0.63
CA ALA A 207 11.15 9.82 1.07
C ALA A 207 11.05 9.96 2.59
N ILE A 208 11.33 11.16 3.10
CA ILE A 208 11.00 11.58 4.47
C ILE A 208 9.77 12.48 4.40
N HIS A 209 8.83 12.28 5.33
CA HIS A 209 7.59 13.03 5.41
C HIS A 209 7.61 14.03 6.57
N ILE A 210 7.23 15.29 6.28
CA ILE A 210 7.09 16.34 7.29
C ILE A 210 5.70 16.97 7.25
N ASN A 211 5.13 17.19 8.42
CA ASN A 211 3.90 17.94 8.63
C ASN A 211 4.26 19.40 8.91
N TRP A 212 4.06 20.26 7.92
CA TRP A 212 4.35 21.69 8.09
C TRP A 212 3.30 22.32 9.02
N PRO A 213 3.68 23.15 9.99
CA PRO A 213 2.73 23.75 10.92
C PRO A 213 1.73 24.64 10.18
N GLY A 214 0.49 24.68 10.64
CA GLY A 214 -0.51 25.60 10.15
C GLY A 214 -0.25 27.03 10.62
N SER A 215 -0.43 28.03 9.74
CA SER A 215 -0.33 29.45 10.09
C SER A 215 -1.59 29.99 10.75
N LEU A 216 -2.69 29.24 10.64
CA LEU A 216 -4.00 29.55 11.22
C LEU A 216 -4.40 28.45 12.20
N THR A 217 -5.12 28.84 13.24
CA THR A 217 -5.71 27.93 14.23
C THR A 217 -7.16 28.30 14.49
N ARG A 218 -7.96 27.33 14.95
CA ARG A 218 -9.34 27.53 15.42
C ARG A 218 -9.44 27.14 16.88
N GLY A 219 -10.24 27.88 17.65
CA GLY A 219 -10.61 27.47 18.98
C GLY A 219 -11.49 26.21 18.97
N ARG A 220 -11.45 25.46 20.05
CA ARG A 220 -12.22 24.22 20.26
C ARG A 220 -13.62 24.59 20.73
N TRP A 221 -14.57 24.74 19.80
CA TRP A 221 -15.96 25.14 20.11
C TRP A 221 -16.62 24.24 21.16
N TRP A 222 -16.27 22.95 21.21
CA TRP A 222 -16.78 22.00 22.22
C TRP A 222 -16.22 22.25 23.63
N MET A 223 -15.21 23.10 23.76
CA MET A 223 -14.66 23.60 25.01
C MET A 223 -15.09 25.06 25.29
N GLY A 224 -16.00 25.62 24.50
CA GLY A 224 -16.45 27.00 24.63
C GLY A 224 -15.46 28.05 24.08
N GLU A 225 -14.43 27.63 23.33
CA GLU A 225 -13.49 28.54 22.69
C GLU A 225 -14.13 29.14 21.41
N ASP A 226 -13.74 30.36 21.02
CA ASP A 226 -14.18 30.97 19.77
C ASP A 226 -13.68 30.18 18.55
N PRO A 227 -14.58 29.65 17.69
CA PRO A 227 -14.21 28.84 16.53
C PRO A 227 -13.68 29.64 15.33
N ALA A 228 -13.62 30.98 15.41
CA ALA A 228 -13.10 31.82 14.35
C ALA A 228 -11.63 31.47 14.03
N LEU A 229 -11.26 31.55 12.75
CA LEU A 229 -9.86 31.39 12.31
C LEU A 229 -9.02 32.55 12.83
N LYS A 230 -7.92 32.24 13.49
CA LYS A 230 -6.96 33.21 14.04
C LYS A 230 -5.54 32.81 13.61
N LEU A 231 -4.65 33.80 13.53
CA LEU A 231 -3.22 33.51 13.35
C LEU A 231 -2.71 32.66 14.51
N ASP A 232 -1.97 31.59 14.19
CA ASP A 232 -1.29 30.81 15.23
C ASP A 232 -0.07 31.58 15.73
N PRO A 233 -0.05 32.04 17.01
CA PRO A 233 1.10 32.78 17.55
C PRO A 233 2.37 31.94 17.63
N LYS A 234 2.27 30.60 17.60
CA LYS A 234 3.41 29.66 17.65
C LYS A 234 3.92 29.28 16.27
N TYR A 235 3.27 29.70 15.18
CA TYR A 235 3.65 29.33 13.82
C TYR A 235 5.16 29.56 13.56
N GLY A 236 5.64 30.76 13.82
CA GLY A 236 7.04 31.11 13.60
C GLY A 236 8.03 30.26 14.41
N GLU A 237 7.72 29.99 15.67
CA GLU A 237 8.51 29.12 16.53
C GLU A 237 8.56 27.68 16.00
N ASN A 238 7.40 27.13 15.61
CA ASN A 238 7.30 25.77 15.09
C ASN A 238 8.02 25.62 13.75
N VAL A 239 7.91 26.59 12.87
CA VAL A 239 8.68 26.64 11.60
C VAL A 239 10.20 26.67 11.91
N GLN A 240 10.62 27.50 12.87
CA GLN A 240 12.03 27.62 13.22
C GLN A 240 12.59 26.30 13.81
N LYS A 241 11.82 25.53 14.54
CA LYS A 241 12.23 24.19 15.02
C LYS A 241 12.58 23.27 13.87
N ILE A 242 11.75 23.22 12.81
CA ILE A 242 12.00 22.42 11.60
C ILE A 242 13.27 22.89 10.89
N VAL A 243 13.39 24.21 10.67
CA VAL A 243 14.55 24.82 9.99
C VAL A 243 15.85 24.51 10.74
N THR A 244 15.84 24.70 12.06
CA THR A 244 17.00 24.41 12.92
C THR A 244 17.36 22.92 12.88
N TYR A 245 16.37 22.03 12.96
CA TYR A 245 16.60 20.59 12.90
C TYR A 245 17.36 20.17 11.63
N PHE A 246 16.89 20.59 10.45
CA PHE A 246 17.54 20.23 9.18
C PHE A 246 18.89 20.94 8.98
N ALA A 247 19.07 22.17 9.49
CA ALA A 247 20.36 22.86 9.48
C ALA A 247 21.38 22.14 10.37
N ASP A 248 20.96 21.66 11.54
CA ASP A 248 21.81 20.89 12.46
C ASP A 248 22.15 19.51 11.87
N ALA A 249 21.19 18.83 11.26
CA ALA A 249 21.41 17.58 10.54
C ALA A 249 22.44 17.76 9.43
N LYS A 250 22.33 18.82 8.62
CA LYS A 250 23.32 19.14 7.57
C LYS A 250 24.72 19.35 8.13
N ARG A 251 24.83 20.12 9.22
CA ARG A 251 26.12 20.35 9.91
C ARG A 251 26.71 19.05 10.44
N TYR A 252 25.89 18.22 11.07
CA TYR A 252 26.27 16.89 11.56
C TYR A 252 26.83 16.02 10.43
N LEU A 253 26.12 15.92 9.30
CA LEU A 253 26.54 15.12 8.15
C LEU A 253 27.82 15.61 7.48
N SER A 254 28.14 16.89 7.63
CA SER A 254 29.37 17.51 7.11
C SER A 254 30.55 17.42 8.07
N SER A 255 30.35 16.96 9.30
CA SER A 255 31.37 16.92 10.35
C SER A 255 31.89 15.49 10.56
N ASN A 256 33.12 15.39 11.09
CA ASN A 256 33.76 14.11 11.39
C ASN A 256 33.35 13.64 12.80
N GLN A 257 32.07 13.27 13.01
CA GLN A 257 31.55 12.88 14.32
C GLN A 257 31.99 11.47 14.69
N LYS A 258 32.36 11.29 15.96
CA LYS A 258 32.73 9.98 16.52
C LYS A 258 31.50 9.18 17.04
N VAL A 259 30.41 9.88 17.37
CA VAL A 259 29.19 9.28 17.92
C VAL A 259 28.09 9.43 16.87
N GLU A 260 27.44 8.32 16.51
CA GLU A 260 26.36 8.31 15.55
C GLU A 260 25.11 8.93 16.15
N ASN A 261 24.52 9.89 15.39
CA ASN A 261 23.17 10.41 15.65
C ASN A 261 22.26 9.82 14.58
N ILE A 262 21.54 8.73 14.93
CA ILE A 262 20.67 8.00 14.01
C ILE A 262 19.63 8.91 13.34
N PRO A 263 18.88 9.78 14.07
CA PRO A 263 17.94 10.72 13.45
C PRO A 263 18.58 11.63 12.40
N PHE A 264 19.75 12.19 12.66
CA PHE A 264 20.43 13.03 11.68
C PHE A 264 21.00 12.21 10.51
N SER A 265 21.58 11.05 10.78
CA SER A 265 22.10 10.13 9.75
C SER A 265 21.01 9.75 8.74
N ALA A 266 19.77 9.55 9.19
CA ALA A 266 18.64 9.21 8.34
C ALA A 266 18.30 10.29 7.30
N THR A 267 18.67 11.55 7.55
CA THR A 267 18.40 12.66 6.60
C THR A 267 19.42 12.78 5.47
N LYS A 268 20.47 11.94 5.44
CA LYS A 268 21.56 12.00 4.46
C LYS A 268 21.05 12.01 3.01
N GLY A 269 20.01 11.21 2.75
CA GLY A 269 19.41 11.10 1.42
C GLY A 269 18.80 12.39 0.89
N LEU A 270 18.31 13.27 1.78
CA LEU A 270 17.76 14.58 1.41
C LEU A 270 18.82 15.53 0.85
N PHE A 271 20.06 15.46 1.37
CA PHE A 271 21.15 16.35 0.99
C PHE A 271 21.96 15.83 -0.20
N ASN A 272 22.03 14.51 -0.42
CA ASN A 272 22.70 13.93 -1.58
C ASN A 272 21.76 13.65 -2.76
N GLY A 273 20.45 13.89 -2.59
CA GLY A 273 19.44 13.75 -3.64
C GLY A 273 18.89 12.34 -3.84
N SER A 274 19.27 11.35 -3.03
CA SER A 274 18.74 9.98 -3.13
C SER A 274 17.35 9.80 -2.54
N GLN A 275 16.93 10.71 -1.65
CA GLN A 275 15.60 10.76 -1.06
C GLN A 275 14.90 12.08 -1.38
N LYS A 276 13.57 12.06 -1.35
CA LYS A 276 12.72 13.25 -1.47
C LYS A 276 12.19 13.67 -0.11
N LEU A 277 11.87 14.95 0.03
CA LEU A 277 11.14 15.48 1.18
C LEU A 277 9.70 15.72 0.77
N PHE A 278 8.78 14.97 1.33
CA PHE A 278 7.35 15.14 1.17
C PHE A 278 6.84 16.11 2.25
N ILE A 279 6.32 17.23 1.82
CA ILE A 279 5.88 18.31 2.69
C ILE A 279 4.35 18.35 2.69
N HIS A 280 3.76 18.00 3.81
CA HIS A 280 2.32 18.10 4.03
C HIS A 280 1.99 19.53 4.44
N ALA A 281 1.49 20.34 3.51
CA ALA A 281 1.15 21.75 3.73
C ALA A 281 -0.07 22.15 2.91
N ASN A 282 -0.91 23.03 3.46
CA ASN A 282 -2.17 23.42 2.86
C ASN A 282 -2.23 24.87 2.39
N GLY A 283 -1.96 25.83 3.23
CA GLY A 283 -2.13 27.25 2.92
C GLY A 283 -0.99 27.81 2.07
N GLU A 284 -1.24 28.93 1.39
CA GLU A 284 -0.27 29.63 0.56
C GLU A 284 1.01 29.99 1.32
N LYS A 285 0.81 30.52 2.56
CA LYS A 285 1.90 30.91 3.44
C LYS A 285 2.76 29.70 3.84
N GLU A 286 2.12 28.63 4.25
CA GLU A 286 2.78 27.39 4.65
C GLU A 286 3.58 26.79 3.50
N ILE A 287 3.02 26.72 2.30
CA ILE A 287 3.67 26.20 1.10
C ILE A 287 4.87 27.07 0.73
N THR A 288 4.68 28.41 0.75
CA THR A 288 5.74 29.38 0.40
C THR A 288 6.89 29.30 1.39
N ASP A 289 6.60 29.28 2.68
CA ASP A 289 7.60 29.19 3.74
C ASP A 289 8.35 27.86 3.68
N ALA A 290 7.63 26.74 3.50
CA ALA A 290 8.22 25.42 3.41
C ALA A 290 9.18 25.29 2.23
N VAL A 291 8.73 25.63 1.04
CA VAL A 291 9.55 25.57 -0.18
C VAL A 291 10.80 26.45 -0.03
N THR A 292 10.61 27.72 0.34
CA THR A 292 11.71 28.67 0.41
C THR A 292 12.74 28.26 1.45
N LYS A 293 12.30 27.87 2.66
CA LYS A 293 13.21 27.54 3.76
C LYS A 293 13.95 26.22 3.51
N MET A 294 13.28 25.19 2.98
CA MET A 294 13.94 23.92 2.67
C MET A 294 14.96 24.07 1.55
N LYS A 295 14.66 24.86 0.51
CA LYS A 295 15.63 25.19 -0.55
C LYS A 295 16.86 25.93 -0.03
N VAL A 296 16.69 26.90 0.87
CA VAL A 296 17.82 27.64 1.48
C VAL A 296 18.73 26.69 2.28
N ILE A 297 18.17 25.69 2.97
CA ILE A 297 18.96 24.68 3.67
C ILE A 297 19.72 23.77 2.69
N GLY A 298 19.25 23.64 1.45
CA GLY A 298 19.85 22.82 0.40
C GLY A 298 19.13 21.49 0.16
N ILE A 299 17.89 21.36 0.62
CA ILE A 299 17.03 20.23 0.28
C ILE A 299 16.29 20.58 -1.00
N ASN A 300 16.66 19.90 -2.11
CA ASN A 300 16.19 20.27 -3.44
C ASN A 300 15.06 19.39 -4.00
N ASN A 301 14.96 18.15 -3.60
CA ASN A 301 13.97 17.20 -4.09
C ASN A 301 12.71 17.26 -3.22
N LEU A 302 11.85 18.25 -3.47
CA LEU A 302 10.62 18.49 -2.71
C LEU A 302 9.41 17.94 -3.46
N VAL A 303 8.44 17.43 -2.71
CA VAL A 303 7.11 17.07 -3.16
C VAL A 303 6.10 17.73 -2.22
N LEU A 304 5.13 18.44 -2.77
CA LEU A 304 4.04 19.00 -1.97
C LEU A 304 2.93 17.95 -1.84
N VAL A 305 2.45 17.74 -0.64
CA VAL A 305 1.28 16.87 -0.35
C VAL A 305 0.13 17.76 0.12
N HIS A 306 -1.08 17.44 -0.31
CA HIS A 306 -2.33 18.22 -0.15
C HIS A 306 -2.38 19.49 -0.98
N GLY A 307 -1.70 20.55 -0.55
CA GLY A 307 -1.61 21.81 -1.28
C GLY A 307 -2.96 22.47 -1.53
N LYS A 308 -3.80 22.71 -0.50
CA LYS A 308 -5.13 23.33 -0.67
C LYS A 308 -5.05 24.70 -1.38
N GLY A 309 -4.01 25.50 -1.12
CA GLY A 309 -3.72 26.77 -1.79
C GLY A 309 -2.65 26.70 -2.88
N ALA A 310 -2.34 25.50 -3.41
CA ALA A 310 -1.24 25.32 -4.38
C ALA A 310 -1.45 26.11 -5.69
N GLU A 311 -2.70 26.32 -6.10
CA GLU A 311 -3.05 27.09 -7.30
C GLU A 311 -2.58 28.55 -7.23
N ASN A 312 -2.55 29.14 -6.03
CA ASN A 312 -2.15 30.53 -5.83
C ASN A 312 -0.62 30.71 -5.82
N VAL A 313 0.09 29.64 -5.50
CA VAL A 313 1.58 29.60 -5.49
C VAL A 313 2.19 28.76 -6.62
N ALA A 314 1.39 28.49 -7.66
CA ALA A 314 1.79 27.62 -8.78
C ALA A 314 3.11 28.02 -9.43
N ASN A 315 3.37 29.33 -9.59
CA ASN A 315 4.64 29.84 -10.16
C ASN A 315 5.86 29.46 -9.31
N LEU A 316 5.72 29.44 -7.98
CA LEU A 316 6.77 29.00 -7.06
C LEU A 316 7.04 27.51 -7.22
N LEU A 317 5.99 26.70 -7.32
CA LEU A 317 6.07 25.25 -7.52
C LEU A 317 6.75 24.92 -8.85
N LEU A 318 6.31 25.56 -9.94
CA LEU A 318 6.90 25.39 -11.29
C LEU A 318 8.38 25.77 -11.33
N LYS A 319 8.73 26.97 -10.82
CA LYS A 319 10.11 27.45 -10.78
C LYS A 319 11.06 26.48 -10.08
N ASN A 320 10.55 25.72 -9.12
CA ASN A 320 11.31 24.78 -8.31
C ASN A 320 11.11 23.31 -8.73
N ASN A 321 10.37 23.03 -9.80
CA ASN A 321 10.01 21.68 -10.27
C ASN A 321 9.40 20.81 -9.17
N ILE A 322 8.47 21.37 -8.39
CA ILE A 322 7.81 20.69 -7.28
C ILE A 322 6.50 20.08 -7.76
N PRO A 323 6.39 18.76 -7.84
CA PRO A 323 5.13 18.09 -8.11
C PRO A 323 4.20 18.16 -6.90
N VAL A 324 2.90 17.99 -7.16
CA VAL A 324 1.88 18.01 -6.11
C VAL A 324 1.15 16.66 -6.07
N VAL A 325 1.13 16.05 -4.90
CA VAL A 325 0.30 14.89 -4.59
C VAL A 325 -0.99 15.42 -3.96
N ILE A 326 -2.02 15.56 -4.79
CA ILE A 326 -3.32 16.08 -4.33
C ILE A 326 -4.14 14.99 -3.63
N GLU A 327 -5.06 15.43 -2.79
CA GLU A 327 -5.99 14.55 -2.13
C GLU A 327 -7.03 13.97 -3.09
N ARG A 328 -7.82 13.01 -2.60
CA ARG A 328 -8.96 12.43 -3.36
C ARG A 328 -9.97 13.52 -3.75
N SER A 329 -10.59 13.35 -4.92
CA SER A 329 -11.58 14.31 -5.44
C SER A 329 -12.88 14.35 -4.64
N HIS A 330 -13.30 13.25 -4.03
CA HIS A 330 -14.57 13.14 -3.31
C HIS A 330 -14.46 13.75 -1.90
N ARG A 331 -14.48 15.08 -1.85
CA ARG A 331 -14.49 15.89 -0.63
C ARG A 331 -15.58 16.96 -0.71
N ILE A 332 -16.12 17.28 0.44
CA ILE A 332 -17.01 18.44 0.61
C ILE A 332 -16.18 19.69 0.92
N PRO A 333 -16.69 20.90 0.69
CA PRO A 333 -16.10 22.15 1.17
C PRO A 333 -15.86 22.10 2.69
N GLU A 334 -14.78 22.73 3.15
CA GLU A 334 -14.46 22.82 4.58
C GLU A 334 -15.00 24.10 5.23
N GLY A 335 -15.24 25.14 4.43
CA GLY A 335 -15.77 26.42 4.86
C GLY A 335 -16.94 26.86 3.99
N GLU A 336 -17.73 27.82 4.49
CA GLU A 336 -18.88 28.37 3.77
C GLU A 336 -18.46 29.12 2.50
N ASP A 337 -17.26 29.70 2.49
CA ASP A 337 -16.70 30.47 1.37
C ASP A 337 -15.91 29.58 0.38
N ASP A 338 -15.76 28.31 0.65
CA ASP A 338 -15.06 27.39 -0.27
C ASP A 338 -15.94 27.12 -1.51
N ASP A 339 -15.34 27.21 -2.69
CA ASP A 339 -16.00 26.83 -3.93
C ASP A 339 -16.38 25.33 -3.87
N PHE A 340 -17.68 25.04 -4.05
CA PHE A 340 -18.27 23.73 -3.80
C PHE A 340 -17.66 22.60 -4.65
N ASP A 341 -17.12 22.92 -5.83
CA ASP A 341 -16.55 21.96 -6.76
C ASP A 341 -15.02 22.07 -6.92
N LEU A 342 -14.35 22.91 -6.11
CA LEU A 342 -12.90 23.11 -6.21
C LEU A 342 -12.13 21.78 -6.06
N SER A 343 -12.56 20.92 -5.15
CA SER A 343 -11.93 19.60 -4.95
C SER A 343 -11.94 18.73 -6.22
N TYR A 344 -12.95 18.88 -7.06
CA TYR A 344 -13.10 18.16 -8.33
C TYR A 344 -12.32 18.79 -9.48
N ARG A 345 -12.18 20.12 -9.50
CA ARG A 345 -11.48 20.87 -10.56
C ARG A 345 -10.00 21.09 -10.30
N LYS A 346 -9.55 20.89 -9.08
CA LYS A 346 -8.20 21.23 -8.64
C LYS A 346 -7.09 20.62 -9.50
N ALA A 347 -7.23 19.36 -9.86
CA ALA A 347 -6.27 18.71 -10.74
C ALA A 347 -6.12 19.46 -12.06
N LYS A 348 -7.25 19.78 -12.71
CA LYS A 348 -7.27 20.54 -13.97
C LYS A 348 -6.61 21.92 -13.84
N ILE A 349 -6.94 22.65 -12.80
CA ILE A 349 -6.38 23.98 -12.53
C ILE A 349 -4.85 23.94 -12.41
N LEU A 350 -4.31 22.98 -11.69
CA LEU A 350 -2.88 22.84 -11.49
C LEU A 350 -2.15 22.30 -12.73
N MET A 351 -2.76 21.35 -13.44
CA MET A 351 -2.21 20.80 -14.69
C MET A 351 -2.15 21.85 -15.80
N ASP A 352 -3.17 22.71 -15.93
CA ASP A 352 -3.18 23.82 -16.90
C ASP A 352 -2.06 24.83 -16.63
N LYS A 353 -1.61 24.92 -15.38
CA LYS A 353 -0.45 25.71 -15.00
C LYS A 353 0.88 24.95 -15.21
N GLY A 354 0.86 23.70 -15.72
CA GLY A 354 2.05 22.89 -16.02
C GLY A 354 2.61 22.11 -14.84
N ILE A 355 1.89 22.01 -13.73
CA ILE A 355 2.35 21.27 -12.55
C ILE A 355 2.10 19.77 -12.74
N THR A 356 3.10 18.94 -12.43
CA THR A 356 2.92 17.49 -12.39
C THR A 356 2.09 17.10 -11.17
N ILE A 357 0.96 16.42 -11.42
CA ILE A 357 0.01 16.02 -10.39
C ILE A 357 -0.02 14.52 -10.24
N GLY A 358 0.03 14.05 -8.99
CA GLY A 358 -0.33 12.69 -8.59
C GLY A 358 -1.52 12.71 -7.63
N ILE A 359 -2.26 11.60 -7.54
CA ILE A 359 -3.31 11.43 -6.53
C ILE A 359 -2.71 10.67 -5.35
N GLY A 360 -2.82 11.27 -4.17
CA GLY A 360 -2.44 10.66 -2.90
C GLY A 360 -3.64 10.22 -2.10
N MET A 361 -3.36 9.38 -1.12
CA MET A 361 -4.36 8.86 -0.20
C MET A 361 -4.01 9.31 1.21
N GLU A 362 -4.94 10.02 1.84
CA GLU A 362 -4.83 10.45 3.23
C GLU A 362 -6.19 10.81 3.79
N GLY A 363 -6.25 10.95 5.13
CA GLY A 363 -7.42 11.39 5.85
C GLY A 363 -8.33 10.24 6.28
N GLN A 364 -9.51 10.60 6.75
CA GLN A 364 -10.45 9.67 7.35
C GLN A 364 -10.84 8.54 6.39
N MET A 365 -10.83 7.31 6.88
CA MET A 365 -11.13 6.10 6.09
C MET A 365 -10.21 5.90 4.88
N GLU A 366 -9.01 6.46 4.90
CA GLU A 366 -8.05 6.41 3.79
C GLU A 366 -7.84 4.97 3.30
N ARG A 367 -7.52 4.07 4.20
CA ARG A 367 -7.23 2.66 3.87
C ARG A 367 -8.36 1.98 3.12
N MET A 368 -9.60 2.20 3.57
CA MET A 368 -10.78 1.64 2.90
C MET A 368 -11.08 2.32 1.57
N ASN A 369 -10.79 3.61 1.46
CA ASN A 369 -11.04 4.41 0.27
C ASN A 369 -9.97 4.25 -0.82
N THR A 370 -8.77 3.75 -0.49
CA THR A 370 -7.67 3.60 -1.45
C THR A 370 -8.02 2.68 -2.62
N ARG A 371 -8.87 1.69 -2.42
CA ARG A 371 -9.40 0.85 -3.51
C ARG A 371 -10.19 1.64 -4.57
N ASN A 372 -10.67 2.84 -4.23
CA ASN A 372 -11.41 3.72 -5.13
C ASN A 372 -10.50 4.67 -5.93
N LEU A 373 -9.17 4.51 -5.84
CA LEU A 373 -8.19 5.36 -6.53
C LEU A 373 -8.51 5.57 -8.01
N PRO A 374 -8.86 4.54 -8.83
CA PRO A 374 -9.22 4.75 -10.23
C PRO A 374 -10.46 5.65 -10.40
N PHE A 375 -11.42 5.58 -9.48
CA PHE A 375 -12.67 6.35 -9.58
C PHE A 375 -12.47 7.82 -9.19
N TYR A 376 -11.49 8.12 -8.35
CA TYR A 376 -11.06 9.50 -8.09
C TYR A 376 -10.44 10.13 -9.33
N ALA A 377 -9.59 9.37 -10.03
CA ALA A 377 -9.05 9.80 -11.32
C ALA A 377 -10.16 9.98 -12.37
N GLY A 378 -11.13 9.05 -12.43
CA GLY A 378 -12.30 9.15 -13.29
C GLY A 378 -13.15 10.41 -13.01
N THR A 379 -13.27 10.80 -11.74
CA THR A 379 -13.94 12.05 -11.36
C THR A 379 -13.17 13.27 -11.86
N TYR A 380 -11.85 13.31 -11.75
CA TYR A 380 -11.05 14.39 -12.34
C TYR A 380 -11.18 14.43 -13.85
N ALA A 381 -11.29 13.26 -14.51
CA ALA A 381 -11.55 13.20 -15.96
C ALA A 381 -12.92 13.84 -16.31
N ALA A 382 -13.96 13.59 -15.51
CA ALA A 382 -15.28 14.18 -15.70
C ALA A 382 -15.28 15.73 -15.51
N TYR A 383 -14.32 16.25 -14.71
CA TYR A 383 -14.17 17.69 -14.47
C TYR A 383 -13.06 18.34 -15.31
N GLY A 384 -12.79 17.79 -16.49
CA GLY A 384 -12.02 18.45 -17.54
C GLY A 384 -10.54 18.03 -17.66
N VAL A 385 -10.07 17.09 -16.84
CA VAL A 385 -8.82 16.38 -17.10
C VAL A 385 -9.09 15.32 -18.17
N GLY A 386 -8.27 15.20 -19.20
CA GLY A 386 -8.41 14.12 -20.20
C GLY A 386 -8.29 12.75 -19.53
N LYS A 387 -8.99 11.71 -20.05
CA LYS A 387 -8.98 10.36 -19.45
C LYS A 387 -7.57 9.80 -19.27
N GLU A 388 -6.74 9.90 -20.31
CA GLU A 388 -5.36 9.41 -20.25
C GLU A 388 -4.49 10.25 -19.30
N ASP A 389 -4.75 11.55 -19.20
CA ASP A 389 -4.07 12.41 -18.23
C ASP A 389 -4.48 12.08 -16.80
N ALA A 390 -5.75 11.77 -16.57
CA ALA A 390 -6.23 11.29 -15.28
C ALA A 390 -5.61 9.93 -14.90
N LEU A 391 -5.45 9.02 -15.88
CA LEU A 391 -4.75 7.76 -15.70
C LEU A 391 -3.27 7.99 -15.32
N LYS A 392 -2.58 8.95 -15.96
CA LYS A 392 -1.18 9.29 -15.58
C LYS A 392 -1.06 9.70 -14.11
N MET A 393 -2.04 10.39 -13.55
CA MET A 393 -2.00 10.83 -12.14
C MET A 393 -1.88 9.67 -11.14
N ILE A 394 -2.36 8.49 -11.50
CA ILE A 394 -2.33 7.29 -10.65
C ILE A 394 -1.40 6.19 -11.18
N THR A 395 -0.62 6.49 -12.23
CA THR A 395 0.34 5.57 -12.85
C THR A 395 1.69 6.26 -13.05
N SER A 396 2.00 6.78 -14.23
CA SER A 396 3.34 7.33 -14.58
C SER A 396 3.71 8.58 -13.78
N ASN A 397 2.76 9.47 -13.45
CA ASN A 397 3.06 10.63 -12.62
C ASN A 397 3.41 10.21 -11.19
N ASN A 398 2.60 9.33 -10.56
CA ASN A 398 2.93 8.79 -9.25
C ASN A 398 4.27 8.04 -9.29
N ALA A 399 4.55 7.26 -10.34
CA ALA A 399 5.84 6.61 -10.50
C ALA A 399 7.02 7.61 -10.53
N LYS A 400 6.91 8.71 -11.29
CA LYS A 400 7.92 9.80 -11.33
C LYS A 400 8.06 10.51 -9.99
N ILE A 401 6.94 10.83 -9.35
CA ILE A 401 6.93 11.48 -8.03
C ILE A 401 7.64 10.59 -7.00
N LEU A 402 7.44 9.29 -7.05
CA LEU A 402 8.07 8.32 -6.15
C LEU A 402 9.48 7.90 -6.59
N GLY A 403 9.86 8.21 -7.83
CA GLY A 403 11.17 7.85 -8.41
C GLY A 403 11.32 6.35 -8.67
N ILE A 404 10.28 5.74 -9.20
CA ILE A 404 10.20 4.33 -9.62
C ILE A 404 9.79 4.18 -11.10
N ASP A 405 9.74 5.29 -11.83
CA ASP A 405 9.29 5.34 -13.22
C ASP A 405 10.19 4.60 -14.21
N SER A 406 11.41 4.28 -13.82
CA SER A 406 12.30 3.37 -14.57
C SER A 406 11.84 1.91 -14.52
N PHE A 407 11.03 1.53 -13.53
CA PHE A 407 10.59 0.15 -13.33
C PHE A 407 9.12 -0.06 -13.69
N VAL A 408 8.24 0.88 -13.34
CA VAL A 408 6.78 0.74 -13.39
C VAL A 408 6.08 2.04 -13.82
N GLY A 409 4.75 2.04 -13.82
CA GLY A 409 3.90 3.22 -14.06
C GLY A 409 3.50 3.42 -15.51
N SER A 410 4.04 2.61 -16.45
CA SER A 410 3.61 2.61 -17.84
C SER A 410 3.88 1.25 -18.50
N LEU A 411 3.17 0.97 -19.59
CA LEU A 411 3.38 -0.23 -20.42
C LEU A 411 4.44 0.08 -21.47
N GLU A 412 5.71 -0.02 -21.09
CA GLU A 412 6.85 0.23 -21.98
C GLU A 412 7.84 -0.93 -21.91
N VAL A 413 8.51 -1.19 -23.03
CA VAL A 413 9.53 -2.26 -23.14
C VAL A 413 10.62 -2.05 -22.08
N GLY A 414 10.98 -3.12 -21.37
CA GLY A 414 11.99 -3.11 -20.30
C GLY A 414 11.44 -2.84 -18.89
N LYS A 415 10.23 -2.30 -18.77
CA LYS A 415 9.58 -2.12 -17.47
C LYS A 415 8.99 -3.43 -16.95
N ASP A 416 8.69 -3.46 -15.67
CA ASP A 416 8.06 -4.61 -15.02
C ASP A 416 6.66 -4.84 -15.59
N ALA A 417 6.33 -6.09 -15.86
CA ALA A 417 5.00 -6.49 -16.27
C ALA A 417 4.05 -6.49 -15.05
N THR A 418 3.82 -5.28 -14.52
CA THR A 418 2.84 -5.00 -13.47
C THR A 418 1.67 -4.28 -14.13
N LEU A 419 0.60 -5.04 -14.41
CA LEU A 419 -0.51 -4.63 -15.25
C LEU A 419 -1.79 -5.41 -14.94
N PHE A 420 -2.92 -4.95 -15.46
CA PHE A 420 -4.18 -5.68 -15.35
C PHE A 420 -5.03 -5.56 -16.62
N ILE A 421 -5.96 -6.51 -16.78
CA ILE A 421 -6.96 -6.56 -17.85
C ILE A 421 -8.32 -6.29 -17.23
N SER A 422 -9.08 -5.35 -17.79
CA SER A 422 -10.43 -5.00 -17.39
C SER A 422 -11.42 -5.19 -18.53
N GLU A 423 -12.65 -5.62 -18.23
CA GLU A 423 -13.75 -5.74 -19.19
C GLU A 423 -14.10 -4.39 -19.83
N GLY A 424 -13.94 -3.29 -19.10
CA GLY A 424 -14.24 -1.95 -19.57
C GLY A 424 -13.28 -0.92 -18.99
N ASP A 425 -13.68 0.36 -19.08
CA ASP A 425 -12.88 1.49 -18.61
C ASP A 425 -12.58 1.38 -17.11
N ALA A 426 -11.31 1.29 -16.75
CA ALA A 426 -10.87 1.17 -15.37
C ALA A 426 -11.17 2.42 -14.52
N LEU A 427 -11.35 3.58 -15.13
CA LEU A 427 -11.69 4.81 -14.41
C LEU A 427 -13.19 4.94 -14.10
N GLU A 428 -14.01 4.02 -14.63
CA GLU A 428 -15.44 3.96 -14.37
C GLU A 428 -15.80 2.81 -13.41
N MET A 429 -16.58 3.10 -12.39
CA MET A 429 -16.96 2.12 -11.36
C MET A 429 -17.69 0.90 -11.93
N LYS A 430 -18.48 1.08 -12.99
CA LYS A 430 -19.22 0.00 -13.66
C LYS A 430 -18.36 -0.76 -14.67
N GLY A 431 -17.36 -0.11 -15.26
CA GLY A 431 -16.46 -0.67 -16.27
C GLY A 431 -15.27 -1.39 -15.68
N ASN A 432 -14.84 -1.02 -14.48
CA ASN A 432 -13.67 -1.60 -13.82
C ASN A 432 -13.96 -3.00 -13.25
N ILE A 433 -13.96 -3.99 -14.14
CA ILE A 433 -14.16 -5.41 -13.81
C ILE A 433 -12.91 -6.16 -14.28
N LEU A 434 -11.99 -6.41 -13.37
CA LEU A 434 -10.72 -7.06 -13.69
C LEU A 434 -10.93 -8.54 -13.96
N THR A 435 -10.36 -9.03 -15.07
CA THR A 435 -10.30 -10.45 -15.39
C THR A 435 -8.98 -11.07 -15.02
N ASP A 436 -7.89 -10.34 -15.19
CA ASP A 436 -6.53 -10.78 -14.90
C ASP A 436 -5.70 -9.60 -14.35
N ALA A 437 -4.75 -9.92 -13.46
CA ALA A 437 -3.76 -8.97 -13.02
C ALA A 437 -2.40 -9.67 -12.85
N PHE A 438 -1.35 -8.90 -13.08
CA PHE A 438 0.02 -9.35 -13.01
C PHE A 438 0.87 -8.36 -12.21
N VAL A 439 1.74 -8.90 -11.36
CA VAL A 439 2.76 -8.14 -10.63
C VAL A 439 4.11 -8.74 -10.99
N GLN A 440 4.96 -7.97 -11.65
CA GLN A 440 6.26 -8.44 -12.14
C GLN A 440 6.15 -9.76 -12.93
N GLY A 441 5.15 -9.84 -13.82
CA GLY A 441 4.87 -11.01 -14.66
C GLY A 441 4.18 -12.19 -13.96
N ARG A 442 4.05 -12.18 -12.64
CA ARG A 442 3.34 -13.21 -11.86
C ARG A 442 1.84 -12.95 -11.96
N LYS A 443 1.06 -13.94 -12.38
CA LYS A 443 -0.40 -13.85 -12.43
C LYS A 443 -0.96 -13.94 -11.01
N ILE A 444 -1.44 -12.83 -10.47
CA ILE A 444 -1.93 -12.73 -9.09
C ILE A 444 -3.41 -13.10 -8.96
N SER A 445 -3.81 -13.50 -7.76
CA SER A 445 -5.22 -13.72 -7.42
C SER A 445 -5.93 -12.39 -7.20
N LEU A 446 -7.11 -12.25 -7.81
CA LEU A 446 -8.06 -11.16 -7.55
C LEU A 446 -9.07 -11.52 -6.46
N GLU A 447 -8.98 -12.71 -5.87
CA GLU A 447 -9.87 -13.14 -4.81
C GLU A 447 -9.47 -12.47 -3.49
N THR A 448 -10.46 -11.94 -2.78
CA THR A 448 -10.29 -11.26 -1.49
C THR A 448 -11.15 -11.95 -0.43
N HIS A 449 -10.90 -11.63 0.85
CA HIS A 449 -11.76 -12.09 1.93
C HIS A 449 -13.24 -11.75 1.67
N GLN A 450 -13.53 -10.54 1.17
CA GLN A 450 -14.89 -10.10 0.85
C GLN A 450 -15.49 -10.92 -0.30
N THR A 451 -14.75 -11.19 -1.37
CA THR A 451 -15.25 -12.01 -2.48
C THR A 451 -15.44 -13.47 -2.10
N LYS A 452 -14.61 -14.03 -1.20
CA LYS A 452 -14.79 -15.36 -0.62
C LYS A 452 -16.09 -15.44 0.19
N LEU A 453 -16.35 -14.46 1.03
CA LEU A 453 -17.60 -14.36 1.79
C LEU A 453 -18.80 -14.22 0.85
N TRP A 454 -18.74 -13.34 -0.13
CA TRP A 454 -19.80 -13.16 -1.12
C TRP A 454 -20.11 -14.47 -1.84
N LYS A 455 -19.13 -15.18 -2.36
CA LYS A 455 -19.32 -16.49 -3.01
C LYS A 455 -19.98 -17.50 -2.07
N ARG A 456 -19.47 -17.58 -0.83
CA ARG A 456 -20.01 -18.49 0.20
C ARG A 456 -21.48 -18.24 0.49
N TYR A 457 -21.89 -17.00 0.70
CA TYR A 457 -23.26 -16.65 1.01
C TYR A 457 -24.19 -16.72 -0.20
N THR A 458 -23.72 -16.30 -1.38
CA THR A 458 -24.48 -16.44 -2.62
C THR A 458 -24.79 -17.90 -2.91
N ASN A 459 -23.84 -18.80 -2.73
CA ASN A 459 -24.06 -20.23 -2.94
C ASN A 459 -25.08 -20.80 -1.95
N LYS A 460 -25.08 -20.34 -0.70
CA LYS A 460 -26.07 -20.74 0.30
C LYS A 460 -27.52 -20.43 -0.14
N TYR A 461 -27.75 -19.31 -0.80
CA TYR A 461 -29.10 -18.86 -1.17
C TYR A 461 -29.50 -19.22 -2.62
N LYS A 462 -28.56 -19.65 -3.47
CA LYS A 462 -28.86 -20.16 -4.82
C LYS A 462 -29.40 -21.62 -4.81
N THR A 463 -29.28 -22.34 -3.71
CA THR A 463 -29.65 -23.73 -3.55
C THR A 463 -31.08 -23.92 -3.00
N ASN A 464 -31.91 -22.85 -2.97
CA ASN A 464 -33.33 -22.91 -2.58
C ASN A 464 -34.21 -22.57 -3.76
#